data_dd01d4d17997d006b5b09218712fd586
#
_entry.id   dd01d4d17997d006b5b09218712fd586
#
_cell.length_a   1.000
_cell.length_b   1.000
_cell.length_c   1.000
_cell.angle_alpha   90.00
_cell.angle_beta   90.00
_cell.angle_gamma   90.00
#
_symmetry.space_group_name_H-M   'P 1'
#
loop_
_entity.id
_entity.type
_entity.pdbx_description
1 polymer ?
#
loop_
_entity_poly.entity_id
_entity_poly.type
_entity_poly.pdbx_seq_one_letter_code
_entity_poly.pdbx_strand_id
1 'polypeptide(L)'
;MSTPKQGGWGLSFGLGIAMSLVIFVAYFFLGDLMISSNDLTAILEPVGLTNSVTFFWAVMFWIFVNSVLEEYLFRWFILTKLEQVIGGFWLPIIASALIFTLHHTIALSLFISPLGNFLCSLGLFIGGIVFSWLYLKSRSVWIPWLAHALCDVAVFTIAWQLVIGF
;
A
#
# COMPACT_ATOMS: atom_id res chain seq x y z
N MET A 1 -9.75 14.26 12.36
CA MET A 1 -10.01 13.60 11.06
C MET A 1 -11.37 14.12 10.56
N SER A 2 -11.37 14.88 9.48
CA SER A 2 -12.62 15.46 8.95
C SER A 2 -13.31 14.49 8.01
N THR A 3 -14.64 14.44 8.04
CA THR A 3 -15.44 13.84 6.96
C THR A 3 -15.11 14.51 5.63
N PRO A 4 -15.13 13.80 4.51
CA PRO A 4 -14.80 14.37 3.21
C PRO A 4 -15.78 15.49 2.85
N LYS A 5 -15.24 16.68 2.54
CA LYS A 5 -16.05 17.88 2.22
C LYS A 5 -16.78 17.79 0.87
N GLN A 6 -16.37 16.87 -0.03
CA GLN A 6 -16.87 16.78 -1.41
C GLN A 6 -17.17 15.35 -1.87
N GLY A 7 -17.41 14.40 -0.98
CA GLY A 7 -17.56 13.01 -1.36
C GLY A 7 -16.21 12.40 -1.82
N GLY A 8 -16.24 11.51 -2.80
CA GLY A 8 -15.03 10.88 -3.36
C GLY A 8 -14.93 9.39 -3.09
N TRP A 9 -15.87 8.83 -2.34
CA TRP A 9 -15.89 7.40 -2.00
C TRP A 9 -15.96 6.51 -3.24
N GLY A 10 -16.86 6.83 -4.21
CA GLY A 10 -16.99 6.06 -5.46
C GLY A 10 -15.72 6.10 -6.32
N LEU A 11 -15.08 7.28 -6.41
CA LEU A 11 -13.81 7.43 -7.12
C LEU A 11 -12.69 6.65 -6.44
N SER A 12 -12.58 6.75 -5.11
CA SER A 12 -11.59 6.01 -4.33
C SER A 12 -11.77 4.50 -4.46
N PHE A 13 -13.01 4.02 -4.35
CA PHE A 13 -13.34 2.61 -4.54
C PHE A 13 -12.97 2.14 -5.95
N GLY A 14 -13.36 2.88 -6.99
CA GLY A 14 -13.03 2.54 -8.38
C GLY A 14 -11.52 2.49 -8.65
N LEU A 15 -10.76 3.47 -8.15
CA LEU A 15 -9.30 3.48 -8.27
C LEU A 15 -8.65 2.35 -7.46
N GLY A 16 -9.14 2.08 -6.25
CA GLY A 16 -8.67 0.96 -5.44
C GLY A 16 -8.86 -0.38 -6.13
N ILE A 17 -10.04 -0.64 -6.69
CA ILE A 17 -10.31 -1.86 -7.47
C ILE A 17 -9.40 -1.93 -8.71
N ALA A 18 -9.24 -0.85 -9.46
CA ALA A 18 -8.38 -0.84 -10.65
C ALA A 18 -6.92 -1.17 -10.27
N MET A 19 -6.40 -0.57 -9.20
CA MET A 19 -5.03 -0.85 -8.71
C MET A 19 -4.91 -2.29 -8.18
N SER A 20 -5.91 -2.81 -7.48
CA SER A 20 -5.95 -4.21 -7.02
C SER A 20 -5.90 -5.19 -8.19
N LEU A 21 -6.64 -4.92 -9.27
CA LEU A 21 -6.56 -5.72 -10.48
C LEU A 21 -5.17 -5.70 -11.11
N VAL A 22 -4.52 -4.53 -11.17
CA VAL A 22 -3.14 -4.43 -11.65
C VAL A 22 -2.18 -5.25 -10.77
N ILE A 23 -2.35 -5.25 -9.44
CA ILE A 23 -1.55 -6.07 -8.52
C ILE A 23 -1.73 -7.55 -8.83
N PHE A 24 -2.96 -8.04 -8.98
CA PHE A 24 -3.22 -9.45 -9.32
C PHE A 24 -2.68 -9.84 -10.70
N VAL A 25 -2.83 -8.98 -11.70
CA VAL A 25 -2.29 -9.22 -13.05
C VAL A 25 -0.76 -9.25 -13.02
N ALA A 26 -0.13 -8.30 -12.33
CA ALA A 26 1.31 -8.27 -12.18
C ALA A 26 1.83 -9.54 -11.47
N TYR A 27 1.17 -9.96 -10.39
CA TYR A 27 1.51 -11.20 -9.70
C TYR A 27 1.31 -12.44 -10.58
N PHE A 28 0.24 -12.51 -11.34
CA PHE A 28 -0.02 -13.65 -12.22
C PHE A 28 1.09 -13.85 -13.27
N PHE A 29 1.62 -12.78 -13.84
CA PHE A 29 2.66 -12.87 -14.88
C PHE A 29 4.09 -12.86 -14.33
N LEU A 30 4.33 -12.24 -13.19
CA LEU A 30 5.68 -11.94 -12.68
C LEU A 30 5.92 -12.50 -11.28
N GLY A 31 4.94 -13.12 -10.63
CA GLY A 31 5.02 -13.57 -9.24
C GLY A 31 6.22 -14.45 -8.95
N ASP A 32 6.45 -15.47 -9.79
CA ASP A 32 7.57 -16.40 -9.64
C ASP A 32 8.96 -15.71 -9.73
N LEU A 33 9.04 -14.58 -10.42
CA LEU A 33 10.27 -13.77 -10.50
C LEU A 33 10.44 -12.83 -9.30
N MET A 34 9.34 -12.51 -8.63
CA MET A 34 9.32 -11.51 -7.58
C MET A 34 9.51 -12.11 -6.20
N ILE A 35 8.85 -13.22 -5.90
CA ILE A 35 8.77 -13.78 -4.56
C ILE A 35 8.73 -15.31 -4.60
N SER A 36 9.52 -15.93 -3.71
CA SER A 36 9.50 -17.37 -3.46
C SER A 36 8.64 -17.67 -2.22
N SER A 37 7.69 -18.59 -2.35
CA SER A 37 6.87 -19.06 -1.21
C SER A 37 7.74 -19.63 -0.08
N ASN A 38 8.78 -20.39 -0.43
CA ASN A 38 9.68 -20.99 0.56
C ASN A 38 10.46 -19.93 1.34
N ASP A 39 10.99 -18.91 0.66
CA ASP A 39 11.76 -17.84 1.30
C ASP A 39 10.86 -16.99 2.20
N LEU A 40 9.65 -16.65 1.72
CA LEU A 40 8.68 -15.90 2.49
C LEU A 40 8.25 -16.67 3.75
N THR A 41 7.95 -17.97 3.62
CA THR A 41 7.57 -18.83 4.75
C THR A 41 8.71 -18.92 5.75
N ALA A 42 9.95 -19.11 5.32
CA ALA A 42 11.12 -19.18 6.21
C ALA A 42 11.33 -17.89 7.03
N ILE A 43 11.00 -16.72 6.46
CA ILE A 43 11.08 -15.43 7.18
C ILE A 43 9.93 -15.28 8.19
N LEU A 44 8.73 -15.75 7.85
CA LEU A 44 7.52 -15.55 8.65
C LEU A 44 7.33 -16.60 9.75
N GLU A 45 7.90 -17.81 9.59
CA GLU A 45 7.78 -18.90 10.56
C GLU A 45 8.31 -18.54 11.96
N PRO A 46 9.52 -17.94 12.13
CA PRO A 46 10.04 -17.61 13.45
C PRO A 46 9.19 -16.63 14.26
N VAL A 47 8.37 -15.82 13.58
CA VAL A 47 7.46 -14.84 14.19
C VAL A 47 6.02 -15.35 14.30
N GLY A 48 5.77 -16.63 13.97
CA GLY A 48 4.49 -17.30 14.11
C GLY A 48 3.44 -16.93 13.06
N LEU A 49 3.84 -16.24 11.98
CA LEU A 49 2.95 -15.79 10.91
C LEU A 49 2.65 -16.88 9.85
N THR A 50 3.08 -18.11 10.06
CA THR A 50 2.67 -19.29 9.27
C THR A 50 1.41 -19.97 9.85
N ASN A 51 0.99 -19.58 11.05
CA ASN A 51 -0.30 -20.00 11.60
C ASN A 51 -1.42 -19.14 11.00
N SER A 52 -2.45 -19.76 10.44
CA SER A 52 -3.56 -19.08 9.75
C SER A 52 -4.32 -18.08 10.62
N VAL A 53 -4.53 -18.39 11.90
CA VAL A 53 -5.23 -17.48 12.82
C VAL A 53 -4.37 -16.26 13.13
N THR A 54 -3.08 -16.46 13.42
CA THR A 54 -2.14 -15.36 13.67
C THR A 54 -1.99 -14.47 12.42
N PHE A 55 -1.85 -15.10 11.25
CA PHE A 55 -1.73 -14.38 9.99
C PHE A 55 -2.99 -13.56 9.68
N PHE A 56 -4.19 -14.14 9.90
CA PHE A 56 -5.45 -13.42 9.71
C PHE A 56 -5.52 -12.14 10.56
N TRP A 57 -5.18 -12.23 11.86
CA TRP A 57 -5.21 -11.06 12.72
C TRP A 57 -4.13 -10.04 12.37
N ALA A 58 -2.95 -10.49 11.92
CA ALA A 58 -1.92 -9.61 11.41
C ALA A 58 -2.41 -8.85 10.16
N VAL A 59 -3.05 -9.52 9.21
CA VAL A 59 -3.64 -8.89 8.02
C VAL A 59 -4.71 -7.87 8.41
N MET A 60 -5.61 -8.22 9.35
CA MET A 60 -6.62 -7.27 9.84
C MET A 60 -5.98 -6.03 10.47
N PHE A 61 -4.90 -6.21 11.24
CA PHE A 61 -4.15 -5.09 11.80
C PHE A 61 -3.55 -4.21 10.69
N TRP A 62 -2.90 -4.80 9.69
CA TRP A 62 -2.29 -4.05 8.59
C TRP A 62 -3.32 -3.25 7.80
N ILE A 63 -4.44 -3.86 7.40
CA ILE A 63 -5.47 -3.20 6.60
C ILE A 63 -6.21 -2.11 7.38
N PHE A 64 -6.57 -2.35 8.65
CA PHE A 64 -7.47 -1.45 9.38
C PHE A 64 -6.76 -0.50 10.35
N VAL A 65 -5.54 -0.81 10.77
CA VAL A 65 -4.79 0.02 11.71
C VAL A 65 -3.59 0.65 11.03
N ASN A 66 -2.70 -0.17 10.48
CA ASN A 66 -1.45 0.32 9.90
C ASN A 66 -1.69 1.25 8.70
N SER A 67 -2.55 0.85 7.75
CA SER A 67 -2.84 1.69 6.58
C SER A 67 -3.52 3.02 6.94
N VAL A 68 -4.35 3.05 8.01
CA VAL A 68 -4.89 4.33 8.53
C VAL A 68 -3.76 5.20 9.08
N LEU A 69 -2.83 4.63 9.85
CA LEU A 69 -1.68 5.35 10.39
C LEU A 69 -0.76 5.86 9.28
N GLU A 70 -0.57 5.07 8.22
CA GLU A 70 0.19 5.48 7.04
C GLU A 70 -0.46 6.64 6.29
N GLU A 71 -1.78 6.59 6.05
CA GLU A 71 -2.48 7.71 5.42
C GLU A 71 -2.44 8.97 6.31
N TYR A 72 -2.50 8.80 7.62
CA TYR A 72 -2.31 9.91 8.55
C TYR A 72 -0.90 10.50 8.45
N LEU A 73 0.14 9.65 8.46
CA LEU A 73 1.54 10.10 8.39
C LEU A 73 1.87 10.72 7.02
N PHE A 74 1.62 9.97 5.93
CA PHE A 74 2.10 10.37 4.60
C PHE A 74 1.22 11.44 3.95
N ARG A 75 -0.11 11.43 4.16
CA ARG A 75 -1.05 12.37 3.50
C ARG A 75 -1.41 13.53 4.40
N TRP A 76 -1.84 13.27 5.63
CA TRP A 76 -2.20 14.38 6.50
C TRP A 76 -0.97 15.16 6.98
N PHE A 77 0.10 14.50 7.39
CA PHE A 77 1.27 15.19 7.96
C PHE A 77 2.29 15.56 6.88
N ILE A 78 2.95 14.58 6.23
CA ILE A 78 4.06 14.82 5.29
C ILE A 78 3.61 15.64 4.08
N LEU A 79 2.55 15.21 3.37
CA LEU A 79 2.07 15.91 2.19
C LEU A 79 1.63 17.34 2.52
N THR A 80 0.92 17.55 3.64
CA THR A 80 0.51 18.90 4.06
C THR A 80 1.72 19.79 4.38
N LYS A 81 2.76 19.24 4.99
CA LYS A 81 4.01 19.99 5.24
C LYS A 81 4.75 20.30 3.94
N LEU A 82 4.80 19.37 3.02
CA LEU A 82 5.39 19.61 1.69
C LEU A 82 4.62 20.68 0.92
N GLU A 83 3.27 20.70 0.97
CA GLU A 83 2.48 21.82 0.40
C GLU A 83 2.87 23.17 0.99
N GLN A 84 3.10 23.25 2.30
CA GLN A 84 3.47 24.51 2.99
C GLN A 84 4.88 24.98 2.63
N VAL A 85 5.83 24.06 2.42
CA VAL A 85 7.26 24.37 2.20
C VAL A 85 7.57 24.57 0.72
N ILE A 86 7.10 23.66 -0.13
CA ILE A 86 7.42 23.64 -1.56
C ILE A 86 6.40 24.49 -2.35
N GLY A 87 5.13 24.48 -1.93
CA GLY A 87 4.04 25.08 -2.68
C GLY A 87 3.67 24.30 -3.95
N GLY A 88 2.67 24.81 -4.67
CA GLY A 88 2.17 24.15 -5.87
C GLY A 88 1.34 22.91 -5.60
N PHE A 89 1.03 22.15 -6.67
CA PHE A 89 0.15 20.99 -6.57
C PHE A 89 0.91 19.67 -6.78
N TRP A 90 1.70 19.54 -7.84
CA TRP A 90 2.32 18.28 -8.23
C TRP A 90 3.60 17.95 -7.47
N LEU A 91 4.43 18.93 -7.15
CA LEU A 91 5.70 18.69 -6.46
C LEU A 91 5.51 18.09 -5.07
N PRO A 92 4.57 18.58 -4.22
CA PRO A 92 4.27 17.94 -2.94
C PRO A 92 3.76 16.50 -3.09
N ILE A 93 2.90 16.24 -4.10
CA ILE A 93 2.40 14.88 -4.40
C ILE A 93 3.55 13.94 -4.71
N ILE A 94 4.42 14.33 -5.65
CA ILE A 94 5.57 13.51 -6.09
C ILE A 94 6.52 13.28 -4.92
N ALA A 95 6.87 14.31 -4.16
CA ALA A 95 7.76 14.19 -3.01
C ALA A 95 7.18 13.28 -1.92
N SER A 96 5.90 13.42 -1.59
CA SER A 96 5.22 12.53 -0.63
C SER A 96 5.18 11.08 -1.12
N ALA A 97 4.90 10.87 -2.41
CA ALA A 97 4.91 9.54 -3.02
C ALA A 97 6.30 8.90 -2.99
N LEU A 98 7.36 9.66 -3.23
CA LEU A 98 8.75 9.18 -3.14
C LEU A 98 9.10 8.75 -1.71
N ILE A 99 8.74 9.54 -0.69
CA ILE A 99 9.00 9.20 0.71
C ILE A 99 8.22 7.93 1.11
N PHE A 100 6.96 7.82 0.71
CA PHE A 100 6.14 6.64 0.91
C PHE A 100 6.77 5.40 0.24
N THR A 101 7.18 5.53 -1.02
CA THR A 101 7.84 4.45 -1.77
C THR A 101 9.13 4.01 -1.10
N LEU A 102 9.98 4.95 -0.69
CA LEU A 102 11.27 4.65 -0.05
C LEU A 102 11.07 3.83 1.23
N HIS A 103 10.10 4.21 2.06
CA HIS A 103 9.75 3.45 3.27
C HIS A 103 9.41 1.99 2.93
N HIS A 104 8.54 1.76 1.95
CA HIS A 104 8.12 0.42 1.52
C HIS A 104 9.23 -0.35 0.81
N THR A 105 10.04 0.31 -0.03
CA THR A 105 11.19 -0.32 -0.71
C THR A 105 12.18 -0.92 0.30
N ILE A 106 12.46 -0.18 1.38
CA ILE A 106 13.33 -0.67 2.46
C ILE A 106 12.68 -1.89 3.16
N ALA A 107 11.40 -1.81 3.51
CA ALA A 107 10.69 -2.91 4.16
C ALA A 107 10.61 -4.15 3.24
N LEU A 108 10.23 -3.98 1.98
CA LEU A 108 10.09 -5.06 1.01
C LEU A 108 11.42 -5.73 0.65
N SER A 109 12.55 -5.05 0.77
CA SER A 109 13.87 -5.63 0.50
C SER A 109 14.21 -6.83 1.38
N LEU A 110 13.49 -7.01 2.48
CA LEU A 110 13.62 -8.15 3.39
C LEU A 110 12.85 -9.40 2.92
N PHE A 111 11.87 -9.25 2.02
CA PHE A 111 10.89 -10.29 1.71
C PHE A 111 10.90 -10.75 0.25
N ILE A 112 11.32 -9.89 -0.67
CA ILE A 112 11.19 -10.13 -2.11
C ILE A 112 12.52 -9.94 -2.85
N SER A 113 12.61 -10.52 -4.06
CA SER A 113 13.79 -10.38 -4.91
C SER A 113 14.10 -8.92 -5.26
N PRO A 114 15.34 -8.57 -5.61
CA PRO A 114 15.67 -7.20 -6.04
C PRO A 114 14.84 -6.70 -7.23
N LEU A 115 14.55 -7.59 -8.20
CA LEU A 115 13.68 -7.27 -9.34
C LEU A 115 12.25 -7.05 -8.87
N GLY A 116 11.74 -7.94 -8.01
CA GLY A 116 10.42 -7.81 -7.40
C GLY A 116 10.29 -6.50 -6.63
N ASN A 117 11.29 -6.16 -5.81
CA ASN A 117 11.31 -4.91 -5.06
C ASN A 117 11.29 -3.67 -5.97
N PHE A 118 12.04 -3.68 -7.06
CA PHE A 118 11.99 -2.60 -8.05
C PHE A 118 10.61 -2.45 -8.68
N LEU A 119 9.99 -3.55 -9.12
CA LEU A 119 8.65 -3.54 -9.73
C LEU A 119 7.57 -3.10 -8.72
N CYS A 120 7.60 -3.62 -7.50
CA CYS A 120 6.72 -3.18 -6.42
C CYS A 120 6.89 -1.69 -6.10
N SER A 121 8.14 -1.19 -6.08
CA SER A 121 8.43 0.22 -5.82
C SER A 121 7.84 1.13 -6.89
N LEU A 122 7.84 0.73 -8.17
CA LEU A 122 7.14 1.47 -9.23
C LEU A 122 5.62 1.52 -8.98
N GLY A 123 5.02 0.39 -8.62
CA GLY A 123 3.59 0.32 -8.26
C GLY A 123 3.25 1.18 -7.04
N LEU A 124 4.07 1.11 -5.99
CA LEU A 124 3.93 1.92 -4.77
C LEU A 124 4.07 3.42 -5.05
N PHE A 125 4.96 3.81 -5.95
CA PHE A 125 5.10 5.20 -6.35
C PHE A 125 3.85 5.72 -7.05
N ILE A 126 3.30 4.96 -7.99
CA ILE A 126 2.06 5.30 -8.69
C ILE A 126 0.89 5.34 -7.69
N GLY A 127 0.77 4.34 -6.82
CA GLY A 127 -0.23 4.32 -5.73
C GLY A 127 -0.09 5.52 -4.81
N GLY A 128 1.14 5.85 -4.40
CA GLY A 128 1.45 7.01 -3.58
C GLY A 128 1.01 8.34 -4.20
N ILE A 129 1.16 8.50 -5.53
CA ILE A 129 0.64 9.66 -6.27
C ILE A 129 -0.89 9.69 -6.23
N VAL A 130 -1.55 8.55 -6.51
CA VAL A 130 -3.02 8.45 -6.49
C VAL A 130 -3.58 8.78 -5.11
N PHE A 131 -3.03 8.19 -4.05
CA PHE A 131 -3.48 8.44 -2.67
C PHE A 131 -3.26 9.90 -2.26
N SER A 132 -2.11 10.49 -2.61
CA SER A 132 -1.82 11.90 -2.34
C SER A 132 -2.79 12.83 -3.09
N TRP A 133 -3.09 12.52 -4.35
CA TRP A 133 -4.06 13.26 -5.15
C TRP A 133 -5.49 13.15 -4.58
N LEU A 134 -5.92 11.94 -4.18
CA LEU A 134 -7.21 11.73 -3.53
C LEU A 134 -7.33 12.54 -2.23
N TYR A 135 -6.25 12.57 -1.43
CA TYR A 135 -6.22 13.37 -0.21
C TYR A 135 -6.35 14.87 -0.50
N LEU A 136 -5.58 15.42 -1.44
CA LEU A 136 -5.67 16.84 -1.77
C LEU A 136 -7.06 17.24 -2.28
N LYS A 137 -7.70 16.35 -3.03
CA LYS A 137 -9.04 16.57 -3.56
C LYS A 137 -10.13 16.53 -2.48
N SER A 138 -10.01 15.62 -1.53
CA SER A 138 -11.04 15.39 -0.49
C SER A 138 -10.75 16.07 0.84
N ARG A 139 -9.47 16.36 1.13
CA ARG A 139 -8.97 16.81 2.43
C ARG A 139 -9.39 15.90 3.58
N SER A 140 -9.48 14.61 3.31
CA SER A 140 -9.84 13.57 4.27
C SER A 140 -8.93 12.36 4.06
N VAL A 141 -8.38 11.81 5.14
CA VAL A 141 -7.56 10.58 5.11
C VAL A 141 -8.37 9.34 4.77
N TRP A 142 -9.68 9.36 5.00
CA TRP A 142 -10.56 8.22 4.76
C TRP A 142 -10.74 7.88 3.28
N ILE A 143 -10.62 8.88 2.41
CA ILE A 143 -10.78 8.67 0.96
C ILE A 143 -9.58 7.92 0.38
N PRO A 144 -8.31 8.37 0.52
CA PRO A 144 -7.18 7.57 0.08
C PRO A 144 -7.06 6.25 0.84
N TRP A 145 -7.41 6.21 2.15
CA TRP A 145 -7.41 4.97 2.91
C TRP A 145 -8.28 3.88 2.28
N LEU A 146 -9.47 4.18 1.78
CA LEU A 146 -10.30 3.17 1.12
C LEU A 146 -9.59 2.54 -0.10
N ALA A 147 -8.96 3.35 -0.94
CA ALA A 147 -8.20 2.83 -2.08
C ALA A 147 -6.96 2.03 -1.64
N HIS A 148 -6.26 2.50 -0.60
CA HIS A 148 -5.11 1.82 -0.01
C HIS A 148 -5.52 0.47 0.59
N ALA A 149 -6.55 0.43 1.41
CA ALA A 149 -7.06 -0.80 2.02
C ALA A 149 -7.45 -1.86 0.98
N LEU A 150 -8.01 -1.45 -0.16
CA LEU A 150 -8.31 -2.37 -1.27
C LEU A 150 -7.03 -2.94 -1.90
N CYS A 151 -5.98 -2.13 -2.05
CA CYS A 151 -4.67 -2.61 -2.50
C CYS A 151 -4.06 -3.59 -1.48
N ASP A 152 -4.16 -3.28 -0.18
CA ASP A 152 -3.70 -4.17 0.89
C ASP A 152 -4.43 -5.51 0.86
N VAL A 153 -5.75 -5.51 0.67
CA VAL A 153 -6.52 -6.76 0.50
C VAL A 153 -5.95 -7.60 -0.65
N ALA A 154 -5.62 -6.99 -1.79
CA ALA A 154 -5.03 -7.72 -2.91
C ALA A 154 -3.65 -8.30 -2.57
N VAL A 155 -2.76 -7.48 -1.98
CA VAL A 155 -1.41 -7.90 -1.57
C VAL A 155 -1.47 -9.02 -0.53
N PHE A 156 -2.29 -8.87 0.51
CA PHE A 156 -2.40 -9.87 1.57
C PHE A 156 -3.18 -11.13 1.15
N THR A 157 -4.04 -11.06 0.13
CA THR A 157 -4.61 -12.26 -0.49
C THR A 157 -3.51 -13.09 -1.18
N ILE A 158 -2.61 -12.45 -1.90
CA ILE A 158 -1.44 -13.11 -2.50
C ILE A 158 -0.54 -13.68 -1.41
N ALA A 159 -0.24 -12.91 -0.37
CA ALA A 159 0.58 -13.38 0.74
C ALA A 159 -0.07 -14.56 1.47
N TRP A 160 -1.38 -14.55 1.66
CA TRP A 160 -2.12 -15.69 2.22
C TRP A 160 -1.94 -16.96 1.38
N GLN A 161 -2.12 -16.84 0.06
CA GLN A 161 -1.93 -17.97 -0.86
C GLN A 161 -0.51 -18.54 -0.78
N LEU A 162 0.49 -17.68 -0.68
CA LEU A 162 1.90 -18.10 -0.64
C LEU A 162 2.30 -18.77 0.67
N VAL A 163 1.73 -18.35 1.81
CA VAL A 163 2.18 -18.76 3.14
C VAL A 163 1.29 -19.84 3.74
N ILE A 164 -0.02 -19.73 3.58
CA ILE A 164 -1.01 -20.62 4.21
C ILE A 164 -1.53 -21.65 3.19
N GLY A 165 -1.66 -21.25 1.93
CA GLY A 165 -2.33 -22.03 0.89
C GLY A 165 -3.86 -21.84 0.91
N PHE A 166 -4.52 -22.35 -0.13
CA PHE A 166 -5.96 -22.47 -0.23
C PHE A 166 -6.34 -23.97 -0.16
#